data_4d2307cf1dfa3db2cc57f9a67678b391
#
_entry.id   4d2307cf1dfa3db2cc57f9a67678b391
#
_cell.length_a   1.000
_cell.length_b   1.000
_cell.length_c   1.000
_cell.angle_alpha   90.00
_cell.angle_beta   90.00
_cell.angle_gamma   90.00
#
_symmetry.space_group_name_H-M   'P 1'
#
loop_
_entity.id
_entity.type
_entity.pdbx_description
1 polymer ?
#
loop_
_entity_poly.entity_id
_entity_poly.type
_entity_poly.pdbx_seq_one_letter_code
_entity_poly.pdbx_strand_id
1 'polypeptide(L)'
;MTCLCVLFAVSSLFLLPTASATSLSLRTEYQGSSFFDAWIFYSGTDTNTTGNVYFETRETAMSSELTYVSDGKAVIKVDNSTSGAGNSTYGRSSVKLYSEETVSQGSLVVLDATHVPYGCSVWPAFWLQGSNWPVDGEIDIFENVNLAQYNRYALHTTDGCKHPDNSSSTSIETGTLISTDCYNATNGNQGCVVEDPSTTSYGDDFYENGGGVFAMLWNDDGIKMWFFNRSSIPSDIEDSPDPDNWTTPTANWPNSSCDVSQFFGAQTITLDITLCGNYAGSASVYEETCSGTCTDLIQEPSNYDTAYFEINYVRVFSR
;
A
#
# COMPACT_ATOMS: atom_id res chain seq x y z
N MET A 1 35.70 -72.99 24.54
CA MET A 1 35.33 -72.41 23.22
C MET A 1 34.26 -71.37 23.42
N THR A 2 34.63 -70.11 23.55
CA THR A 2 33.71 -68.99 23.82
C THR A 2 33.51 -68.20 22.52
N CYS A 3 32.33 -68.28 21.99
CA CYS A 3 31.96 -67.59 20.73
C CYS A 3 31.62 -66.11 21.02
N LEU A 4 32.41 -65.20 20.50
CA LEU A 4 32.23 -63.74 20.63
C LEU A 4 31.35 -63.25 19.45
N CYS A 5 30.09 -62.94 19.70
CA CYS A 5 29.23 -62.27 18.70
C CYS A 5 29.52 -60.77 18.67
N VAL A 6 30.05 -60.26 17.58
CA VAL A 6 30.25 -58.83 17.29
C VAL A 6 28.95 -58.33 16.61
N LEU A 7 28.19 -57.48 17.29
CA LEU A 7 27.07 -56.72 16.69
C LEU A 7 27.58 -55.48 15.98
N PHE A 8 27.43 -55.44 14.66
CA PHE A 8 27.60 -54.21 13.87
C PHE A 8 26.31 -53.37 13.93
N ALA A 9 26.38 -52.23 14.58
CA ALA A 9 25.33 -51.21 14.51
C ALA A 9 25.50 -50.40 13.21
N VAL A 10 24.53 -50.55 12.28
CA VAL A 10 24.45 -49.72 11.07
C VAL A 10 23.72 -48.45 11.45
N SER A 11 24.45 -47.33 11.59
CA SER A 11 23.84 -46.00 11.76
C SER A 11 23.36 -45.51 10.39
N SER A 12 22.07 -45.53 10.17
CA SER A 12 21.43 -44.92 9.01
C SER A 12 21.37 -43.40 9.23
N LEU A 13 22.21 -42.66 8.51
CA LEU A 13 22.16 -41.18 8.47
C LEU A 13 20.97 -40.77 7.62
N PHE A 14 19.87 -40.35 8.23
CA PHE A 14 18.76 -39.69 7.52
C PHE A 14 19.18 -38.28 7.14
N LEU A 15 19.53 -38.08 5.87
CA LEU A 15 19.59 -36.76 5.25
C LEU A 15 18.16 -36.22 5.16
N LEU A 16 17.80 -35.30 6.03
CA LEU A 16 16.62 -34.50 5.86
C LEU A 16 16.82 -33.62 4.62
N PRO A 17 15.85 -33.60 3.68
CA PRO A 17 15.92 -32.64 2.57
C PRO A 17 15.89 -31.24 3.16
N THR A 18 16.95 -30.48 2.98
CA THR A 18 16.92 -29.03 3.19
C THR A 18 16.00 -28.46 2.14
N ALA A 19 14.79 -28.03 2.52
CA ALA A 19 13.97 -27.18 1.67
C ALA A 19 14.82 -25.93 1.38
N SER A 20 15.26 -25.79 0.14
CA SER A 20 15.86 -24.54 -0.32
C SER A 20 14.73 -23.51 -0.29
N ALA A 21 14.75 -22.57 0.65
CA ALA A 21 13.90 -21.41 0.59
C ALA A 21 14.21 -20.73 -0.76
N THR A 22 13.20 -20.63 -1.64
CA THR A 22 13.38 -19.91 -2.89
C THR A 22 13.50 -18.43 -2.53
N SER A 23 14.69 -17.85 -2.78
CA SER A 23 14.94 -16.43 -2.52
C SER A 23 14.06 -15.57 -3.40
N LEU A 24 13.60 -14.45 -2.84
CA LEU A 24 12.93 -13.39 -3.61
C LEU A 24 13.95 -12.79 -4.60
N SER A 25 13.51 -12.57 -5.84
CA SER A 25 14.31 -11.94 -6.90
C SER A 25 13.53 -10.79 -7.52
N LEU A 26 14.23 -9.71 -7.88
CA LEU A 26 13.63 -8.55 -8.52
C LEU A 26 12.98 -8.96 -9.84
N ARG A 27 11.69 -8.70 -9.99
CA ARG A 27 10.89 -8.98 -11.19
C ARG A 27 10.61 -7.72 -11.97
N THR A 28 10.16 -6.67 -11.29
CA THR A 28 9.74 -5.41 -11.93
C THR A 28 10.23 -4.24 -11.08
N GLU A 29 10.73 -3.21 -11.75
CA GLU A 29 11.19 -1.98 -11.13
C GLU A 29 10.64 -0.78 -11.87
N TYR A 30 10.10 0.17 -11.12
CA TYR A 30 9.70 1.49 -11.58
C TYR A 30 10.60 2.50 -10.89
N GLN A 31 11.56 3.09 -11.63
CA GLN A 31 12.55 4.01 -11.06
C GLN A 31 13.08 5.00 -12.10
N GLY A 32 13.49 6.19 -11.63
CA GLY A 32 14.20 7.18 -12.42
C GLY A 32 13.43 7.61 -13.67
N SER A 33 14.14 7.88 -14.77
CA SER A 33 13.53 8.41 -16.01
C SER A 33 12.52 7.47 -16.67
N SER A 34 12.57 6.18 -16.38
CA SER A 34 11.64 5.16 -16.89
C SER A 34 10.48 4.85 -15.94
N PHE A 35 10.37 5.55 -14.82
CA PHE A 35 9.33 5.27 -13.82
C PHE A 35 7.93 5.14 -14.43
N PHE A 36 7.57 6.05 -15.32
CA PHE A 36 6.22 6.10 -15.88
C PHE A 36 5.99 5.19 -17.10
N ASP A 37 7.00 4.49 -17.63
CA ASP A 37 6.90 3.77 -18.91
C ASP A 37 5.90 2.61 -18.90
N ALA A 38 5.85 1.85 -17.79
CA ALA A 38 5.00 0.67 -17.64
C ALA A 38 3.79 0.90 -16.71
N TRP A 39 3.20 2.09 -16.75
CA TRP A 39 1.95 2.42 -16.08
C TRP A 39 0.85 2.76 -17.08
N ILE A 40 -0.35 2.35 -16.81
CA ILE A 40 -1.57 2.76 -17.53
C ILE A 40 -2.14 3.96 -16.76
N PHE A 41 -2.34 5.08 -17.42
CA PHE A 41 -3.01 6.25 -16.87
C PHE A 41 -4.51 6.11 -17.05
N TYR A 42 -5.25 5.99 -15.96
CA TYR A 42 -6.71 6.06 -16.00
C TYR A 42 -7.14 7.50 -16.28
N SER A 43 -8.12 7.68 -17.16
CA SER A 43 -8.67 8.99 -17.48
C SER A 43 -10.17 9.01 -17.28
N GLY A 44 -10.67 9.97 -16.50
CA GLY A 44 -12.07 10.14 -16.19
C GLY A 44 -12.35 10.63 -14.78
N THR A 45 -13.63 10.72 -14.45
CA THR A 45 -14.05 11.04 -13.07
C THR A 45 -13.85 9.83 -12.15
N ASP A 46 -13.68 10.08 -10.86
CA ASP A 46 -13.64 9.02 -9.87
C ASP A 46 -15.05 8.47 -9.60
N THR A 47 -15.34 7.33 -10.21
CA THR A 47 -16.61 6.62 -10.04
C THR A 47 -16.59 5.61 -8.89
N ASN A 48 -15.41 5.27 -8.36
CA ASN A 48 -15.27 4.27 -7.30
C ASN A 48 -15.54 4.87 -5.93
N THR A 49 -14.89 6.00 -5.64
CA THR A 49 -14.97 6.66 -4.34
C THR A 49 -15.79 7.95 -4.35
N THR A 50 -16.35 8.31 -5.52
CA THR A 50 -17.07 9.56 -5.75
C THR A 50 -16.26 10.82 -5.45
N GLY A 51 -14.94 10.72 -5.63
CA GLY A 51 -14.00 11.81 -5.41
C GLY A 51 -14.20 12.98 -6.38
N ASN A 52 -13.90 14.16 -5.91
CA ASN A 52 -14.04 15.39 -6.67
C ASN A 52 -12.80 15.67 -7.54
N VAL A 53 -12.42 14.71 -8.34
CA VAL A 53 -11.27 14.77 -9.24
C VAL A 53 -11.67 14.43 -10.68
N TYR A 54 -10.81 14.86 -11.61
CA TYR A 54 -10.73 14.30 -12.95
C TYR A 54 -9.31 13.74 -13.11
N PHE A 55 -9.21 12.42 -13.28
CA PHE A 55 -7.92 11.77 -13.54
C PHE A 55 -7.52 12.02 -14.98
N GLU A 56 -6.31 12.51 -15.18
CA GLU A 56 -5.83 12.97 -16.47
C GLU A 56 -5.18 11.87 -17.31
N THR A 57 -5.29 12.01 -18.64
CA THR A 57 -4.54 11.15 -19.56
C THR A 57 -3.03 11.33 -19.33
N ARG A 58 -2.21 10.36 -19.78
CA ARG A 58 -0.75 10.46 -19.76
C ARG A 58 -0.24 11.78 -20.37
N GLU A 59 -0.77 12.12 -21.56
CA GLU A 59 -0.37 13.33 -22.29
C GLU A 59 -0.67 14.59 -21.46
N THR A 60 -1.86 14.70 -20.92
CA THR A 60 -2.27 15.85 -20.10
C THR A 60 -1.49 15.90 -18.78
N ALA A 61 -1.36 14.76 -18.08
CA ALA A 61 -0.65 14.70 -16.81
C ALA A 61 0.82 15.14 -16.95
N MET A 62 1.48 14.71 -18.01
CA MET A 62 2.88 15.12 -18.29
C MET A 62 2.99 16.57 -18.73
N SER A 63 2.12 17.03 -19.64
CA SER A 63 2.18 18.42 -20.14
C SER A 63 1.78 19.46 -19.11
N SER A 64 0.97 19.08 -18.12
CA SER A 64 0.53 19.93 -17.01
C SER A 64 1.38 19.74 -15.74
N GLU A 65 2.50 19.02 -15.84
CA GLU A 65 3.42 18.75 -14.72
C GLU A 65 2.74 18.10 -13.51
N LEU A 66 1.69 17.28 -13.73
CA LEU A 66 1.10 16.44 -12.71
C LEU A 66 1.90 15.14 -12.51
N THR A 67 2.67 14.74 -13.54
CA THR A 67 3.63 13.64 -13.47
C THR A 67 4.93 14.03 -14.17
N TYR A 68 6.04 13.89 -13.46
CA TYR A 68 7.38 14.14 -13.99
C TYR A 68 8.44 13.42 -13.16
N VAL A 69 9.69 13.42 -13.64
CA VAL A 69 10.85 12.93 -12.88
C VAL A 69 11.78 14.11 -12.60
N SER A 70 12.15 14.31 -11.35
CA SER A 70 13.10 15.30 -10.88
C SER A 70 14.11 14.66 -9.95
N ASP A 71 15.40 14.90 -10.18
CA ASP A 71 16.51 14.35 -9.38
C ASP A 71 16.45 12.83 -9.19
N GLY A 72 15.97 12.13 -10.24
CA GLY A 72 15.82 10.67 -10.23
C GLY A 72 14.58 10.14 -9.52
N LYS A 73 13.74 11.00 -8.95
CA LYS A 73 12.50 10.66 -8.26
C LYS A 73 11.28 10.95 -9.12
N ALA A 74 10.30 10.07 -9.08
CA ALA A 74 9.03 10.29 -9.73
C ALA A 74 8.11 11.15 -8.85
N VAL A 75 7.51 12.17 -9.45
CA VAL A 75 6.50 13.01 -8.81
C VAL A 75 5.14 12.74 -9.43
N ILE A 76 4.14 12.52 -8.60
CA ILE A 76 2.73 12.35 -8.96
C ILE A 76 1.94 13.31 -8.08
N LYS A 77 1.19 14.25 -8.65
CA LYS A 77 0.56 15.32 -7.88
C LYS A 77 -0.84 15.67 -8.35
N VAL A 78 -1.57 16.31 -7.45
CA VAL A 78 -2.82 17.04 -7.75
C VAL A 78 -2.47 18.41 -8.32
N ASP A 79 -3.31 18.93 -9.22
CA ASP A 79 -3.15 20.31 -9.73
C ASP A 79 -3.28 21.32 -8.58
N ASN A 80 -2.23 22.09 -8.34
CA ASN A 80 -2.14 23.16 -7.36
C ASN A 80 -2.04 24.56 -7.99
N SER A 81 -2.46 24.70 -9.25
CA SER A 81 -2.34 25.94 -10.02
C SER A 81 -3.67 26.50 -10.52
N THR A 82 -4.62 25.63 -10.87
CA THR A 82 -5.88 26.05 -11.49
C THR A 82 -6.91 26.39 -10.42
N SER A 83 -7.49 27.61 -10.51
CA SER A 83 -8.59 28.01 -9.65
C SER A 83 -9.92 27.39 -10.13
N GLY A 84 -10.63 26.72 -9.21
CA GLY A 84 -11.99 26.22 -9.41
C GLY A 84 -13.08 27.23 -8.99
N ALA A 85 -12.72 28.46 -8.62
CA ALA A 85 -13.63 29.44 -8.04
C ALA A 85 -14.88 29.67 -8.88
N GLY A 86 -16.04 29.58 -8.23
CA GLY A 86 -17.36 29.78 -8.85
C GLY A 86 -17.90 28.55 -9.59
N ASN A 87 -17.21 27.42 -9.57
CA ASN A 87 -17.70 26.16 -10.12
C ASN A 87 -17.97 25.14 -9.01
N SER A 88 -19.23 24.99 -8.61
CA SER A 88 -19.64 24.07 -7.54
C SER A 88 -19.52 22.58 -7.89
N THR A 89 -19.30 22.27 -9.17
CA THR A 89 -19.09 20.90 -9.66
C THR A 89 -17.64 20.66 -10.11
N TYR A 90 -16.73 21.54 -9.69
CA TYR A 90 -15.33 21.45 -10.07
C TYR A 90 -14.72 20.15 -9.58
N GLY A 91 -14.16 19.37 -10.51
CA GLY A 91 -13.28 18.24 -10.22
C GLY A 91 -11.84 18.65 -10.54
N ARG A 92 -10.95 18.56 -9.54
CA ARG A 92 -9.54 18.95 -9.70
C ARG A 92 -8.79 17.91 -10.49
N SER A 93 -7.93 18.36 -11.41
CA SER A 93 -7.05 17.45 -12.16
C SER A 93 -6.12 16.70 -11.21
N SER A 94 -6.07 15.39 -11.36
CA SER A 94 -5.26 14.47 -10.57
C SER A 94 -4.78 13.30 -11.41
N VAL A 95 -4.12 12.34 -10.79
CA VAL A 95 -3.52 11.19 -11.47
C VAL A 95 -3.93 9.89 -10.79
N LYS A 96 -4.25 8.88 -11.61
CA LYS A 96 -4.44 7.48 -11.20
C LYS A 96 -3.70 6.57 -12.17
N LEU A 97 -2.78 5.79 -11.62
CA LEU A 97 -1.90 4.89 -12.34
C LEU A 97 -2.23 3.44 -12.00
N TYR A 98 -2.24 2.58 -13.02
CA TYR A 98 -2.31 1.13 -12.88
C TYR A 98 -1.04 0.51 -13.45
N SER A 99 -0.44 -0.45 -12.76
CA SER A 99 0.68 -1.23 -13.32
C SER A 99 0.21 -2.04 -14.53
N GLU A 100 1.06 -2.13 -15.56
CA GLU A 100 0.78 -3.01 -16.70
C GLU A 100 0.87 -4.49 -16.34
N GLU A 101 1.79 -4.84 -15.42
CA GLU A 101 1.93 -6.19 -14.89
C GLU A 101 1.16 -6.37 -13.58
N THR A 102 0.68 -7.59 -13.37
CA THR A 102 0.00 -7.98 -12.13
C THR A 102 0.95 -8.62 -11.13
N VAL A 103 0.62 -8.47 -9.86
CA VAL A 103 1.25 -9.10 -8.71
C VAL A 103 0.41 -10.30 -8.27
N SER A 104 1.04 -11.39 -7.88
CA SER A 104 0.39 -12.60 -7.39
C SER A 104 0.99 -13.07 -6.10
N GLN A 105 0.35 -14.04 -5.44
CA GLN A 105 0.90 -14.72 -4.28
C GLN A 105 2.34 -15.21 -4.53
N GLY A 106 3.21 -15.06 -3.55
CA GLY A 106 4.66 -15.28 -3.65
C GLY A 106 5.46 -14.00 -3.93
N SER A 107 4.83 -12.83 -3.89
CA SER A 107 5.46 -11.54 -4.18
C SER A 107 5.70 -10.70 -2.94
N LEU A 108 6.74 -9.86 -3.03
CA LEU A 108 7.00 -8.73 -2.14
C LEU A 108 6.92 -7.45 -2.98
N VAL A 109 6.09 -6.51 -2.56
CA VAL A 109 5.94 -5.18 -3.17
C VAL A 109 6.54 -4.13 -2.24
N VAL A 110 7.37 -3.26 -2.78
CA VAL A 110 8.10 -2.23 -2.01
C VAL A 110 7.91 -0.87 -2.65
N LEU A 111 7.50 0.12 -1.87
CA LEU A 111 7.46 1.54 -2.24
C LEU A 111 8.45 2.30 -1.37
N ASP A 112 9.43 2.97 -1.99
CA ASP A 112 10.31 3.94 -1.33
C ASP A 112 9.92 5.34 -1.76
N ALA A 113 9.51 6.18 -0.80
CA ALA A 113 9.11 7.55 -1.04
C ALA A 113 9.80 8.51 -0.06
N THR A 114 10.02 9.74 -0.52
CA THR A 114 10.51 10.85 0.30
C THR A 114 9.40 11.84 0.65
N HIS A 115 8.28 11.77 -0.05
CA HIS A 115 7.07 12.54 0.26
C HIS A 115 5.84 11.74 -0.14
N VAL A 116 4.80 11.82 0.67
CA VAL A 116 3.47 11.25 0.41
C VAL A 116 2.41 12.36 0.47
N PRO A 117 1.32 12.27 -0.31
CA PRO A 117 0.31 13.32 -0.33
C PRO A 117 -0.43 13.43 0.99
N TYR A 118 -0.66 14.65 1.46
CA TYR A 118 -1.51 14.94 2.62
C TYR A 118 -2.13 16.33 2.49
N GLY A 119 -3.12 16.61 3.31
CA GLY A 119 -3.81 17.90 3.36
C GLY A 119 -5.33 17.72 3.44
N CYS A 120 -6.05 18.72 3.93
CA CYS A 120 -7.51 18.65 3.97
C CYS A 120 -8.09 18.37 2.59
N SER A 121 -9.00 17.44 2.50
CA SER A 121 -9.62 16.87 1.29
C SER A 121 -8.79 15.81 0.54
N VAL A 122 -7.52 15.64 0.85
CA VAL A 122 -6.63 14.74 0.12
C VAL A 122 -6.83 13.29 0.59
N TRP A 123 -6.95 12.39 -0.38
CA TRP A 123 -7.06 10.95 -0.17
C TRP A 123 -6.12 10.23 -1.15
N PRO A 124 -4.88 10.00 -0.74
CA PRO A 124 -3.90 9.26 -1.51
C PRO A 124 -3.99 7.78 -1.22
N ALA A 125 -3.61 6.94 -2.20
CA ALA A 125 -3.41 5.52 -1.96
C ALA A 125 -2.29 4.92 -2.81
N PHE A 126 -1.56 3.97 -2.21
CA PHE A 126 -0.74 2.97 -2.86
C PHE A 126 -1.29 1.61 -2.47
N TRP A 127 -1.93 0.93 -3.39
CA TRP A 127 -2.79 -0.20 -3.15
C TRP A 127 -2.80 -1.18 -4.31
N LEU A 128 -3.41 -2.33 -4.11
CA LEU A 128 -3.56 -3.36 -5.13
C LEU A 128 -5.01 -3.80 -5.23
N GLN A 129 -5.49 -4.01 -6.44
CA GLN A 129 -6.84 -4.51 -6.68
C GLN A 129 -6.87 -5.68 -7.64
N GLY A 130 -7.74 -6.64 -7.36
CA GLY A 130 -8.08 -7.70 -8.29
C GLY A 130 -8.99 -7.22 -9.42
N SER A 131 -9.01 -7.95 -10.53
CA SER A 131 -9.75 -7.57 -11.74
C SER A 131 -11.27 -7.57 -11.56
N ASN A 132 -11.79 -8.32 -10.60
CA ASN A 132 -13.22 -8.47 -10.30
C ASN A 132 -13.47 -8.12 -8.81
N TRP A 133 -13.37 -6.85 -8.48
CA TRP A 133 -13.60 -6.35 -7.13
C TRP A 133 -15.05 -6.56 -6.67
N PRO A 134 -15.31 -6.98 -5.41
CA PRO A 134 -14.36 -7.35 -4.35
C PRO A 134 -13.98 -8.83 -4.34
N VAL A 135 -14.37 -9.62 -5.35
CA VAL A 135 -14.20 -11.09 -5.40
C VAL A 135 -12.73 -11.48 -5.43
N ASP A 136 -11.92 -10.73 -6.19
CA ASP A 136 -10.48 -10.95 -6.30
C ASP A 136 -9.66 -10.14 -5.28
N GLY A 137 -10.34 -9.49 -4.31
CA GLY A 137 -9.72 -8.78 -3.18
C GLY A 137 -9.11 -7.42 -3.52
N GLU A 138 -8.72 -6.71 -2.45
CA GLU A 138 -8.00 -5.44 -2.44
C GLU A 138 -7.02 -5.41 -1.28
N ILE A 139 -5.85 -4.83 -1.47
CA ILE A 139 -4.76 -4.76 -0.48
C ILE A 139 -4.25 -3.32 -0.43
N ASP A 140 -4.49 -2.61 0.68
CA ASP A 140 -4.08 -1.22 0.86
C ASP A 140 -2.81 -1.17 1.68
N ILE A 141 -1.70 -0.75 1.04
CA ILE A 141 -0.37 -0.70 1.65
C ILE A 141 -0.12 0.67 2.28
N PHE A 142 -0.55 1.72 1.61
CA PHE A 142 -0.50 3.09 2.08
C PHE A 142 -1.81 3.77 1.77
N GLU A 143 -2.55 4.16 2.80
CA GLU A 143 -3.80 4.90 2.70
C GLU A 143 -4.09 5.63 4.00
N ASN A 144 -4.47 6.87 3.92
CA ASN A 144 -5.25 7.61 4.91
C ASN A 144 -5.78 8.91 4.27
N VAL A 145 -6.41 9.77 5.04
CA VAL A 145 -7.11 10.95 4.50
C VAL A 145 -6.83 12.21 5.32
N ASN A 146 -6.97 13.35 4.66
CA ASN A 146 -6.92 14.67 5.29
C ASN A 146 -5.56 14.93 6.01
N LEU A 147 -5.61 15.37 7.25
CA LEU A 147 -4.45 15.61 8.10
C LEU A 147 -4.24 14.47 9.12
N ALA A 148 -4.46 13.24 8.68
CA ALA A 148 -4.12 12.06 9.49
C ALA A 148 -2.63 12.04 9.83
N GLN A 149 -2.28 11.38 10.94
CA GLN A 149 -0.89 11.29 11.42
C GLN A 149 -0.26 9.92 11.19
N TYR A 150 -1.07 8.92 10.87
CA TYR A 150 -0.65 7.52 10.78
C TYR A 150 -1.09 6.92 9.46
N ASN A 151 -0.29 6.02 8.90
CA ASN A 151 -0.74 5.18 7.80
C ASN A 151 -1.75 4.14 8.28
N ARG A 152 -2.63 3.70 7.40
CA ARG A 152 -3.53 2.56 7.59
C ARG A 152 -3.28 1.53 6.52
N TYR A 153 -3.30 0.28 6.96
CA TYR A 153 -3.23 -0.91 6.12
C TYR A 153 -4.59 -1.57 6.16
N ALA A 154 -5.11 -1.96 5.01
CA ALA A 154 -6.42 -2.61 4.95
C ALA A 154 -6.47 -3.76 3.95
N LEU A 155 -7.40 -4.68 4.17
CA LEU A 155 -7.84 -5.65 3.17
C LEU A 155 -9.35 -5.52 2.98
N HIS A 156 -9.80 -5.59 1.72
CA HIS A 156 -11.21 -5.65 1.38
C HIS A 156 -11.48 -6.88 0.52
N THR A 157 -12.49 -7.67 0.93
CA THR A 157 -12.81 -8.94 0.29
C THR A 157 -14.32 -9.19 0.27
N THR A 158 -14.73 -10.31 -0.29
CA THR A 158 -16.04 -10.92 0.00
C THR A 158 -16.08 -11.46 1.43
N ASP A 159 -17.26 -11.89 1.90
CA ASP A 159 -17.44 -12.42 3.25
C ASP A 159 -16.55 -13.64 3.53
N GLY A 160 -15.93 -13.67 4.72
CA GLY A 160 -15.19 -14.82 5.25
C GLY A 160 -13.72 -14.56 5.58
N CYS A 161 -13.06 -13.55 4.99
CA CYS A 161 -11.71 -13.12 5.39
C CYS A 161 -11.79 -12.21 6.62
N LYS A 162 -10.93 -12.46 7.61
CA LYS A 162 -10.89 -11.67 8.85
C LYS A 162 -9.46 -11.50 9.36
N HIS A 163 -9.20 -10.36 9.94
CA HIS A 163 -8.05 -10.19 10.82
C HIS A 163 -8.32 -10.96 12.14
N PRO A 164 -7.36 -11.71 12.71
CA PRO A 164 -7.55 -12.31 14.03
C PRO A 164 -7.74 -11.22 15.08
N ASP A 165 -8.61 -11.46 16.05
CA ASP A 165 -8.69 -10.57 17.21
C ASP A 165 -7.40 -10.72 18.05
N ASN A 166 -6.90 -9.59 18.59
CA ASN A 166 -5.66 -9.56 19.38
C ASN A 166 -5.82 -10.16 20.79
N SER A 167 -6.75 -11.12 20.97
CA SER A 167 -7.03 -11.79 22.25
C SER A 167 -5.94 -12.76 22.69
N SER A 168 -4.98 -13.12 21.80
CA SER A 168 -3.87 -13.99 22.13
C SER A 168 -2.69 -13.24 22.74
N SER A 169 -1.99 -13.86 23.67
CA SER A 169 -0.88 -13.27 24.46
C SER A 169 0.40 -13.00 23.65
N THR A 170 0.45 -13.32 22.37
CA THR A 170 1.57 -13.05 21.46
C THR A 170 1.10 -12.10 20.37
N SER A 171 1.62 -10.86 20.40
CA SER A 171 1.38 -9.90 19.31
C SER A 171 2.02 -10.42 18.03
N ILE A 172 1.23 -10.56 16.97
CA ILE A 172 1.69 -10.98 15.64
C ILE A 172 2.10 -9.78 14.78
N GLU A 173 1.86 -8.56 15.28
CA GLU A 173 2.08 -7.28 14.61
C GLU A 173 2.35 -6.18 15.63
N THR A 174 2.84 -5.04 15.17
CA THR A 174 3.13 -3.86 16.02
C THR A 174 2.05 -2.80 15.94
N GLY A 175 1.21 -2.82 14.90
CA GLY A 175 0.13 -1.86 14.66
C GLY A 175 -1.04 -2.00 15.62
N THR A 176 -1.93 -1.04 15.54
CA THR A 176 -3.18 -1.00 16.32
C THR A 176 -4.33 -1.52 15.47
N LEU A 177 -4.95 -2.62 15.88
CA LEU A 177 -6.11 -3.17 15.20
C LEU A 177 -7.32 -2.25 15.36
N ILE A 178 -7.86 -1.77 14.24
CA ILE A 178 -9.03 -0.90 14.18
C ILE A 178 -10.29 -1.69 13.82
N SER A 179 -10.20 -2.60 12.86
CA SER A 179 -11.32 -3.42 12.39
C SER A 179 -10.84 -4.82 12.01
N THR A 180 -11.64 -5.84 12.32
CA THR A 180 -11.32 -7.25 12.05
C THR A 180 -12.01 -7.82 10.82
N ASP A 181 -13.09 -7.22 10.33
CA ASP A 181 -13.90 -7.78 9.24
C ASP A 181 -13.51 -7.17 7.89
N CYS A 182 -12.92 -7.99 7.01
CA CYS A 182 -12.49 -7.55 5.68
C CYS A 182 -13.65 -7.50 4.66
N TYR A 183 -14.88 -7.89 5.07
CA TYR A 183 -16.02 -7.93 4.17
C TYR A 183 -16.43 -6.51 3.72
N ASN A 184 -16.34 -6.23 2.42
CA ASN A 184 -16.64 -4.93 1.83
C ASN A 184 -18.06 -4.42 2.09
N ALA A 185 -19.06 -5.30 2.32
CA ALA A 185 -20.43 -4.91 2.56
C ALA A 185 -20.72 -4.58 4.04
N THR A 186 -19.74 -4.65 4.93
CA THR A 186 -19.87 -4.28 6.35
C THR A 186 -19.18 -2.96 6.66
N ASN A 187 -19.59 -2.29 7.73
CA ASN A 187 -18.97 -1.08 8.27
C ASN A 187 -18.70 0.03 7.22
N GLY A 188 -19.57 0.16 6.19
CA GLY A 188 -19.42 1.17 5.15
C GLY A 188 -18.19 0.95 4.24
N ASN A 189 -17.81 -0.29 4.01
CA ASN A 189 -16.61 -0.68 3.26
C ASN A 189 -15.29 -0.26 3.95
N GLN A 190 -15.24 -0.32 5.28
CA GLN A 190 -14.02 0.01 6.02
C GLN A 190 -12.89 -1.01 5.79
N GLY A 191 -13.25 -2.28 5.52
CA GLY A 191 -12.28 -3.38 5.49
C GLY A 191 -11.76 -3.79 6.88
N CYS A 192 -10.82 -4.70 6.93
CA CYS A 192 -10.08 -5.04 8.15
C CYS A 192 -8.81 -4.22 8.22
N VAL A 193 -8.74 -3.31 9.20
CA VAL A 193 -7.78 -2.20 9.24
C VAL A 193 -6.84 -2.33 10.41
N VAL A 194 -5.55 -2.12 10.13
CA VAL A 194 -4.49 -1.93 11.13
C VAL A 194 -3.88 -0.55 10.94
N GLU A 195 -3.79 0.25 12.01
CA GLU A 195 -3.15 1.57 12.01
C GLU A 195 -1.69 1.46 12.42
N ASP A 196 -0.81 2.14 11.69
CA ASP A 196 0.62 2.20 11.99
C ASP A 196 0.86 2.91 13.34
N PRO A 197 1.76 2.42 14.21
CA PRO A 197 2.06 3.06 15.48
C PRO A 197 2.97 4.29 15.34
N SER A 198 3.58 4.51 14.16
CA SER A 198 4.55 5.59 13.92
C SER A 198 3.88 6.81 13.30
N THR A 199 4.01 7.98 13.94
CA THR A 199 3.57 9.27 13.36
C THR A 199 4.33 9.63 12.10
N THR A 200 5.54 9.05 11.90
CA THR A 200 6.33 9.29 10.69
C THR A 200 5.87 8.45 9.48
N SER A 201 4.80 7.66 9.62
CA SER A 201 4.27 6.81 8.54
C SER A 201 3.33 7.55 7.58
N TYR A 202 2.91 8.79 7.89
CA TYR A 202 2.00 9.59 7.08
C TYR A 202 2.20 11.09 7.30
N GLY A 203 1.74 11.92 6.38
CA GLY A 203 1.63 13.36 6.53
C GLY A 203 2.97 14.11 6.54
N ASP A 204 2.99 15.22 7.26
CA ASP A 204 4.14 16.12 7.34
C ASP A 204 5.35 15.46 8.03
N ASP A 205 5.10 14.74 9.12
CA ASP A 205 6.15 14.01 9.85
C ASP A 205 6.88 12.98 8.98
N PHE A 206 6.19 12.36 7.99
CA PHE A 206 6.85 11.47 7.01
C PHE A 206 7.90 12.23 6.20
N TYR A 207 7.55 13.39 5.67
CA TYR A 207 8.46 14.24 4.90
C TYR A 207 9.60 14.79 5.75
N GLU A 208 9.31 15.34 6.92
CA GLU A 208 10.31 15.91 7.83
C GLU A 208 11.36 14.89 8.29
N ASN A 209 10.99 13.61 8.34
CA ASN A 209 11.91 12.51 8.67
C ASN A 209 12.60 11.88 7.45
N GLY A 210 12.51 12.53 6.26
CA GLY A 210 13.18 12.11 5.03
C GLY A 210 12.49 10.94 4.31
N GLY A 211 11.22 10.69 4.65
CA GLY A 211 10.42 9.64 4.05
C GLY A 211 10.67 8.26 4.66
N GLY A 212 10.33 7.24 3.91
CA GLY A 212 10.44 5.85 4.36
C GLY A 212 10.09 4.83 3.28
N VAL A 213 10.02 3.58 3.69
CA VAL A 213 9.70 2.45 2.82
C VAL A 213 8.48 1.71 3.36
N PHE A 214 7.52 1.49 2.49
CA PHE A 214 6.39 0.58 2.71
C PHE A 214 6.68 -0.74 1.98
N ALA A 215 6.46 -1.86 2.66
CA ALA A 215 6.66 -3.18 2.09
C ALA A 215 5.46 -4.08 2.39
N MET A 216 5.03 -4.87 1.40
CA MET A 216 3.96 -5.85 1.54
C MET A 216 4.45 -7.20 1.01
N LEU A 217 4.49 -8.21 1.87
CA LEU A 217 4.73 -9.61 1.53
C LEU A 217 3.40 -10.36 1.46
N TRP A 218 3.14 -10.95 0.32
CA TRP A 218 2.01 -11.84 0.09
C TRP A 218 2.52 -13.24 -0.27
N ASN A 219 2.35 -14.18 0.64
CA ASN A 219 2.83 -15.55 0.48
C ASN A 219 1.82 -16.59 1.03
N ASP A 220 2.23 -17.85 1.16
CA ASP A 220 1.39 -18.95 1.69
C ASP A 220 1.04 -18.78 3.18
N ASP A 221 1.79 -17.97 3.92
CA ASP A 221 1.51 -17.69 5.34
C ASP A 221 0.45 -16.60 5.53
N GLY A 222 0.17 -15.79 4.48
CA GLY A 222 -0.78 -14.68 4.51
C GLY A 222 -0.21 -13.41 3.90
N ILE A 223 -0.71 -12.25 4.39
CA ILE A 223 -0.26 -10.92 3.98
C ILE A 223 0.36 -10.23 5.19
N LYS A 224 1.58 -9.73 5.03
CA LYS A 224 2.31 -8.96 6.05
C LYS A 224 2.74 -7.62 5.48
N MET A 225 2.65 -6.55 6.27
CA MET A 225 3.05 -5.22 5.83
C MET A 225 3.93 -4.54 6.87
N TRP A 226 4.87 -3.72 6.40
CA TRP A 226 5.82 -2.97 7.21
C TRP A 226 5.89 -1.52 6.73
N PHE A 227 6.13 -0.63 7.67
CA PHE A 227 6.71 0.67 7.43
C PHE A 227 8.09 0.74 8.07
N PHE A 228 9.06 1.19 7.30
CA PHE A 228 10.41 1.48 7.76
C PHE A 228 10.71 2.96 7.57
N ASN A 229 10.90 3.70 8.64
CA ASN A 229 11.39 5.06 8.50
C ASN A 229 12.81 5.07 7.88
N ARG A 230 13.24 6.19 7.33
CA ARG A 230 14.49 6.31 6.55
C ARG A 230 15.73 5.77 7.28
N SER A 231 15.77 5.84 8.59
CA SER A 231 16.91 5.38 9.40
C SER A 231 16.89 3.91 9.77
N SER A 232 15.79 3.18 9.49
CA SER A 232 15.58 1.79 9.91
C SER A 232 15.27 0.83 8.75
N ILE A 233 15.49 1.25 7.52
CA ILE A 233 15.29 0.42 6.33
C ILE A 233 16.22 -0.80 6.40
N PRO A 234 15.71 -2.04 6.23
CA PRO A 234 16.54 -3.24 6.14
C PRO A 234 17.57 -3.12 5.02
N SER A 235 18.82 -3.48 5.29
CA SER A 235 19.93 -3.34 4.33
C SER A 235 19.83 -4.25 3.11
N ASP A 236 19.00 -5.27 3.17
CA ASP A 236 18.76 -6.25 2.12
C ASP A 236 17.55 -5.91 1.21
N ILE A 237 16.76 -4.88 1.56
CA ILE A 237 15.46 -4.58 0.92
C ILE A 237 15.59 -4.27 -0.57
N GLU A 238 16.73 -3.77 -1.01
CA GLU A 238 16.93 -3.34 -2.40
C GLU A 238 17.35 -4.47 -3.34
N ASP A 239 18.19 -5.39 -2.87
CA ASP A 239 18.85 -6.35 -3.75
C ASP A 239 18.38 -7.79 -3.54
N SER A 240 18.22 -8.22 -2.31
CA SER A 240 17.92 -9.62 -1.94
C SER A 240 17.11 -9.69 -0.67
N PRO A 241 15.88 -9.16 -0.67
CA PRO A 241 15.06 -9.03 0.52
C PRO A 241 14.76 -10.39 1.15
N ASP A 242 14.96 -10.47 2.47
CA ASP A 242 14.62 -11.63 3.28
C ASP A 242 13.67 -11.20 4.43
N PRO A 243 12.37 -11.06 4.15
CA PRO A 243 11.38 -10.59 5.13
C PRO A 243 11.27 -11.46 6.38
N ASP A 244 11.74 -12.71 6.35
CA ASP A 244 11.75 -13.59 7.51
C ASP A 244 12.76 -13.13 8.58
N ASN A 245 13.76 -12.33 8.19
CA ASN A 245 14.75 -11.73 9.07
C ASN A 245 14.46 -10.26 9.43
N TRP A 246 13.35 -9.69 8.95
CA TRP A 246 12.95 -8.33 9.29
C TRP A 246 12.32 -8.26 10.69
N THR A 247 12.04 -7.06 11.14
CA THR A 247 11.30 -6.83 12.40
C THR A 247 9.89 -7.40 12.30
N THR A 248 9.22 -7.55 13.46
CA THR A 248 7.78 -7.86 13.50
C THR A 248 7.03 -6.93 12.56
N PRO A 249 6.14 -7.44 11.68
CA PRO A 249 5.39 -6.60 10.75
C PRO A 249 4.51 -5.59 11.49
N THR A 250 4.19 -4.50 10.81
CA THR A 250 3.24 -3.52 11.32
C THR A 250 1.83 -4.08 11.28
N ALA A 251 1.46 -4.74 10.18
CA ALA A 251 0.17 -5.41 10.02
C ALA A 251 0.36 -6.84 9.50
N ASN A 252 -0.49 -7.78 9.96
CA ASN A 252 -0.36 -9.18 9.61
C ASN A 252 -1.71 -9.89 9.57
N TRP A 253 -2.11 -10.36 8.40
CA TRP A 253 -3.29 -11.21 8.16
C TRP A 253 -2.84 -12.64 7.87
N PRO A 254 -2.79 -13.52 8.88
CA PRO A 254 -2.38 -14.91 8.70
C PRO A 254 -3.37 -15.68 7.82
N ASN A 255 -2.86 -16.57 6.98
CA ASN A 255 -3.66 -17.42 6.10
C ASN A 255 -4.71 -18.27 6.85
N SER A 256 -4.46 -18.55 8.12
CA SER A 256 -5.40 -19.30 8.98
C SER A 256 -6.69 -18.55 9.31
N SER A 257 -6.72 -17.23 9.19
CA SER A 257 -7.89 -16.36 9.41
C SER A 257 -8.43 -15.71 8.15
N CYS A 258 -7.60 -15.63 7.11
CA CYS A 258 -7.96 -15.13 5.79
C CYS A 258 -7.19 -15.95 4.73
N ASP A 259 -7.84 -16.97 4.17
CA ASP A 259 -7.22 -17.80 3.12
C ASP A 259 -6.93 -16.95 1.87
N VAL A 260 -5.67 -16.51 1.74
CA VAL A 260 -5.27 -15.59 0.67
C VAL A 260 -5.45 -16.18 -0.73
N SER A 261 -5.45 -17.50 -0.85
CA SER A 261 -5.68 -18.18 -2.14
C SER A 261 -7.15 -18.15 -2.56
N GLN A 262 -8.06 -18.00 -1.59
CA GLN A 262 -9.50 -17.92 -1.83
C GLN A 262 -9.95 -16.49 -2.13
N PHE A 263 -9.38 -15.49 -1.43
CA PHE A 263 -9.90 -14.12 -1.43
C PHE A 263 -9.13 -13.16 -2.36
N PHE A 264 -7.94 -13.54 -2.83
CA PHE A 264 -7.12 -12.65 -3.65
C PHE A 264 -6.73 -13.31 -4.96
N GLY A 265 -7.19 -12.74 -6.06
CA GLY A 265 -6.72 -13.04 -7.41
C GLY A 265 -5.43 -12.27 -7.75
N ALA A 266 -5.00 -12.31 -9.01
CA ALA A 266 -3.91 -11.47 -9.48
C ALA A 266 -4.27 -9.98 -9.30
N GLN A 267 -3.35 -9.20 -8.76
CA GLN A 267 -3.56 -7.82 -8.33
C GLN A 267 -2.85 -6.83 -9.26
N THR A 268 -3.50 -5.74 -9.59
CA THR A 268 -2.90 -4.58 -10.25
C THR A 268 -2.46 -3.57 -9.20
N ILE A 269 -1.20 -3.12 -9.25
CA ILE A 269 -0.71 -2.04 -8.38
C ILE A 269 -1.34 -0.73 -8.83
N THR A 270 -1.86 0.03 -7.88
CA THR A 270 -2.48 1.34 -8.13
C THR A 270 -1.79 2.41 -7.30
N LEU A 271 -1.53 3.55 -7.91
CA LEU A 271 -1.12 4.80 -7.27
C LEU A 271 -2.09 5.87 -7.68
N ASP A 272 -2.78 6.48 -6.73
CA ASP A 272 -3.69 7.59 -7.03
C ASP A 272 -3.79 8.60 -5.89
N ILE A 273 -4.32 9.77 -6.24
CA ILE A 273 -4.68 10.81 -5.30
C ILE A 273 -6.09 11.27 -5.66
N THR A 274 -7.09 10.82 -4.92
CA THR A 274 -8.45 11.37 -5.04
C THR A 274 -8.69 12.47 -3.99
N LEU A 275 -9.81 13.16 -4.09
CA LEU A 275 -10.15 14.27 -3.21
C LEU A 275 -11.58 14.13 -2.71
N CYS A 276 -11.79 14.38 -1.43
CA CYS A 276 -13.10 14.29 -0.77
C CYS A 276 -13.71 12.87 -0.86
N GLY A 277 -14.69 12.66 -1.74
CA GLY A 277 -15.36 11.38 -1.89
C GLY A 277 -16.08 10.90 -0.63
N ASN A 278 -16.35 9.60 -0.61
CA ASN A 278 -17.13 8.96 0.46
C ASN A 278 -16.30 8.69 1.75
N TYR A 279 -14.99 8.88 1.74
CA TYR A 279 -14.13 8.75 2.92
C TYR A 279 -13.57 10.09 3.38
N ALA A 280 -12.64 10.71 2.63
CA ALA A 280 -12.03 11.99 3.04
C ALA A 280 -13.04 13.13 3.16
N GLY A 281 -14.13 13.10 2.35
CA GLY A 281 -15.19 14.11 2.35
C GLY A 281 -16.37 13.80 3.26
N SER A 282 -16.42 12.64 3.93
CA SER A 282 -17.50 12.38 4.88
C SER A 282 -17.38 13.31 6.08
N ALA A 283 -18.47 13.93 6.52
CA ALA A 283 -18.44 14.95 7.56
C ALA A 283 -17.76 14.46 8.86
N SER A 284 -18.05 13.21 9.25
CA SER A 284 -17.48 12.62 10.47
C SER A 284 -15.95 12.43 10.42
N VAL A 285 -15.39 12.22 9.24
CA VAL A 285 -13.94 12.04 9.04
C VAL A 285 -13.25 13.37 8.76
N TYR A 286 -13.89 14.21 7.93
CA TYR A 286 -13.31 15.49 7.54
C TYR A 286 -13.16 16.44 8.74
N GLU A 287 -14.21 16.54 9.58
CA GLU A 287 -14.24 17.42 10.74
C GLU A 287 -13.31 17.01 11.88
N GLU A 288 -12.75 15.78 11.86
CA GLU A 288 -11.75 15.35 12.84
C GLU A 288 -10.47 16.18 12.78
N THR A 289 -10.06 16.59 11.58
CA THR A 289 -8.77 17.25 11.37
C THR A 289 -8.86 18.53 10.53
N CYS A 290 -9.99 18.78 9.85
CA CYS A 290 -10.17 19.88 8.91
C CYS A 290 -11.36 20.77 9.29
N SER A 291 -11.36 21.99 8.78
CA SER A 291 -12.44 22.97 9.00
C SER A 291 -13.18 23.29 7.71
N GLY A 292 -14.43 23.69 7.81
CA GLY A 292 -15.29 24.02 6.65
C GLY A 292 -15.88 22.78 6.00
N THR A 293 -16.01 22.79 4.69
CA THR A 293 -16.49 21.63 3.92
C THR A 293 -15.43 21.18 2.93
N CYS A 294 -15.34 19.89 2.72
CA CYS A 294 -14.36 19.32 1.82
C CYS A 294 -14.45 19.93 0.41
N THR A 295 -15.67 20.08 -0.10
CA THR A 295 -15.93 20.58 -1.46
C THR A 295 -15.59 22.06 -1.65
N ASP A 296 -15.56 22.86 -0.59
CA ASP A 296 -15.18 24.27 -0.69
C ASP A 296 -13.67 24.40 -0.93
N LEU A 297 -12.86 23.51 -0.32
CA LEU A 297 -11.42 23.52 -0.48
C LEU A 297 -10.95 23.15 -1.89
N ILE A 298 -11.70 22.34 -2.61
CA ILE A 298 -11.32 21.88 -3.96
C ILE A 298 -11.14 23.05 -4.93
N GLN A 299 -11.82 24.15 -4.72
CA GLN A 299 -11.75 25.31 -5.59
C GLN A 299 -10.44 26.12 -5.43
N GLU A 300 -9.75 25.98 -4.30
CA GLU A 300 -8.56 26.76 -3.98
C GLU A 300 -7.28 25.94 -4.26
N PRO A 301 -6.48 26.30 -5.27
CA PRO A 301 -5.32 25.51 -5.67
C PRO A 301 -4.23 25.41 -4.60
N SER A 302 -4.01 26.45 -3.80
CA SER A 302 -2.97 26.49 -2.76
C SER A 302 -3.15 25.44 -1.65
N ASN A 303 -4.34 24.82 -1.53
CA ASN A 303 -4.57 23.72 -0.60
C ASN A 303 -3.86 22.42 -1.01
N TYR A 304 -3.32 22.35 -2.23
CA TYR A 304 -2.76 21.13 -2.82
C TYR A 304 -1.24 21.15 -2.99
N ASP A 305 -0.55 22.13 -2.38
CA ASP A 305 0.90 22.23 -2.43
C ASP A 305 1.61 21.02 -1.81
N THR A 306 0.96 20.33 -0.88
CA THR A 306 1.45 19.08 -0.23
C THR A 306 0.81 17.81 -0.79
N ALA A 307 -0.09 17.93 -1.79
CA ALA A 307 -0.82 16.80 -2.33
C ALA A 307 -0.03 16.11 -3.47
N TYR A 308 1.14 15.54 -3.15
CA TYR A 308 1.97 14.83 -4.14
C TYR A 308 2.75 13.68 -3.52
N PHE A 309 3.01 12.65 -4.30
CA PHE A 309 4.04 11.65 -4.03
C PHE A 309 5.37 12.12 -4.62
N GLU A 310 6.48 11.87 -3.90
CA GLU A 310 7.85 11.89 -4.42
C GLU A 310 8.48 10.54 -4.14
N ILE A 311 8.69 9.73 -5.19
CA ILE A 311 8.99 8.30 -5.11
C ILE A 311 10.39 8.03 -5.65
N ASN A 312 11.23 7.35 -4.86
CA ASN A 312 12.51 6.83 -5.29
C ASN A 312 12.31 5.63 -6.23
N TYR A 313 11.51 4.64 -5.80
CA TYR A 313 11.18 3.48 -6.62
C TYR A 313 9.91 2.76 -6.12
N VAL A 314 9.32 1.99 -7.03
CA VAL A 314 8.43 0.87 -6.71
C VAL A 314 9.09 -0.40 -7.24
N ARG A 315 9.23 -1.43 -6.42
CA ARG A 315 9.83 -2.71 -6.78
C ARG A 315 8.91 -3.87 -6.46
N VAL A 316 8.90 -4.85 -7.34
CA VAL A 316 8.21 -6.13 -7.15
C VAL A 316 9.25 -7.24 -7.21
N PHE A 317 9.34 -7.99 -6.14
CA PHE A 317 10.14 -9.22 -6.06
C PHE A 317 9.20 -10.41 -6.06
N SER A 318 9.64 -11.53 -6.60
CA SER A 318 8.89 -12.80 -6.57
C SER A 318 9.82 -13.99 -6.36
N ARG A 319 9.24 -15.10 -5.86
CA ARG A 319 9.91 -16.40 -5.73
C ARG A 319 9.92 -17.16 -7.03
#